data_36ebf13ff2160964551faaae479c8104
#
_entry.id   36ebf13ff2160964551faaae479c8104
#
_cell.length_a   1.000
_cell.length_b   1.000
_cell.length_c   1.000
_cell.angle_alpha   90.00
_cell.angle_beta   90.00
_cell.angle_gamma   90.00
#
_symmetry.space_group_name_H-M   'P 1'
#
loop_
_entity.id
_entity.type
_entity.pdbx_description
1 polymer ?
#
loop_
_entity_poly.entity_id
_entity_poly.type
_entity_poly.pdbx_seq_one_letter_code
_entity_poly.pdbx_strand_id
1 'polypeptide(L)'
;TDSGGITYDFPLGTTMNAGEKILLVKNLIVFESEFGGSVPGDKFEWGEGKLDNAGEKIELSMPGDLEGLTRYYIRVDRINYSDGTHPVGDDPWPTGPDGTGQSLTRKVPSDYGNDVDNWQSATPSPGG
;
A
#
# COMPACT_ATOMS: atom_id res chain seq x y z
N THR A 1 15.55 -4.16 -0.91
CA THR A 1 14.54 -3.94 0.15
C THR A 1 15.22 -3.46 1.39
N ASP A 2 14.78 -2.33 1.93
CA ASP A 2 15.28 -1.81 3.17
C ASP A 2 14.94 -2.76 4.31
N SER A 3 15.91 -2.95 5.22
CA SER A 3 15.69 -3.76 6.41
C SER A 3 14.56 -3.16 7.23
N GLY A 4 13.45 -3.87 7.37
CA GLY A 4 12.28 -3.43 8.12
C GLY A 4 11.07 -3.06 7.27
N GLY A 5 11.22 -2.99 5.95
CA GLY A 5 10.09 -2.82 5.03
C GLY A 5 9.22 -4.08 4.95
N ILE A 6 8.13 -3.97 4.19
CA ILE A 6 7.20 -5.09 4.00
C ILE A 6 7.57 -5.87 2.75
N THR A 7 7.65 -7.19 2.89
CA THR A 7 7.67 -8.12 1.77
C THR A 7 6.56 -9.13 2.00
N TYR A 8 5.66 -9.27 1.03
CA TYR A 8 4.53 -10.17 1.15
C TYR A 8 4.25 -10.87 -0.19
N ASP A 9 4.09 -12.17 -0.14
CA ASP A 9 3.68 -12.98 -1.27
C ASP A 9 2.24 -13.43 -1.05
N PHE A 10 1.33 -13.02 -1.94
CA PHE A 10 -0.05 -13.49 -1.87
C PHE A 10 -0.11 -15.01 -2.12
N PRO A 11 -1.06 -15.71 -1.47
CA PRO A 11 -1.22 -17.15 -1.69
C PRO A 11 -1.34 -17.49 -3.17
N LEU A 12 -0.80 -18.65 -3.56
CA LEU A 12 -0.91 -19.15 -4.92
C LEU A 12 -2.38 -19.21 -5.35
N GLY A 13 -2.68 -18.69 -6.54
CA GLY A 13 -4.06 -18.64 -7.04
C GLY A 13 -4.83 -17.38 -6.65
N THR A 14 -4.21 -16.46 -5.89
CA THR A 14 -4.85 -15.15 -5.59
C THR A 14 -5.08 -14.38 -6.88
N THR A 15 -6.31 -13.92 -7.07
CA THR A 15 -6.71 -13.10 -8.23
C THR A 15 -7.37 -11.81 -7.76
N MET A 16 -7.31 -10.78 -8.58
CA MET A 16 -8.01 -9.53 -8.36
C MET A 16 -8.69 -9.10 -9.66
N ASN A 17 -10.00 -9.05 -9.66
CA ASN A 17 -10.77 -8.55 -10.80
C ASN A 17 -10.87 -7.03 -10.78
N ALA A 18 -11.22 -6.43 -11.92
CA ALA A 18 -11.42 -5.00 -12.00
C ALA A 18 -12.47 -4.54 -10.97
N GLY A 19 -12.13 -3.51 -10.19
CA GLY A 19 -13.01 -2.98 -9.15
C GLY A 19 -12.97 -3.71 -7.82
N GLU A 20 -12.32 -4.86 -7.73
CA GLU A 20 -12.12 -5.55 -6.46
C GLU A 20 -11.10 -4.82 -5.58
N LYS A 21 -11.26 -5.02 -4.27
CA LYS A 21 -10.34 -4.49 -3.27
C LYS A 21 -9.75 -5.61 -2.44
N ILE A 22 -8.45 -5.53 -2.21
CA ILE A 22 -7.72 -6.40 -1.30
C ILE A 22 -7.14 -5.53 -0.19
N LEU A 23 -7.27 -5.99 1.04
CA LEU A 23 -6.71 -5.34 2.21
C LEU A 23 -5.52 -6.15 2.69
N LEU A 24 -4.35 -5.53 2.67
CA LEU A 24 -3.15 -6.09 3.28
C LEU A 24 -2.88 -5.32 4.56
N VAL A 25 -2.99 -6.01 5.69
CA VAL A 25 -2.91 -5.40 7.01
C VAL A 25 -1.80 -6.04 7.83
N LYS A 26 -1.26 -5.30 8.79
CA LYS A 26 -0.20 -5.83 9.65
C LYS A 26 -0.71 -6.90 10.59
N ASN A 27 -1.89 -6.67 11.19
CA ASN A 27 -2.50 -7.57 12.16
C ASN A 27 -4.03 -7.51 12.02
N LEU A 28 -4.63 -8.63 11.67
CA LEU A 28 -6.08 -8.71 11.42
C LEU A 28 -6.91 -8.43 12.68
N ILE A 29 -6.47 -8.92 13.83
CA ILE A 29 -7.19 -8.71 15.11
C ILE A 29 -7.23 -7.24 15.46
N VAL A 30 -6.09 -6.56 15.34
CA VAL A 30 -6.00 -5.11 15.61
C VAL A 30 -6.80 -4.32 14.58
N PHE A 31 -6.74 -4.69 13.31
CA PHE A 31 -7.51 -4.05 12.25
C PHE A 31 -9.02 -4.16 12.50
N GLU A 32 -9.50 -5.34 12.81
CA GLU A 32 -10.93 -5.57 13.09
C GLU A 32 -11.39 -4.88 14.38
N SER A 33 -10.51 -4.75 15.36
CA SER A 33 -10.78 -3.98 16.58
C SER A 33 -11.00 -2.50 16.29
N GLU A 34 -10.25 -1.94 15.32
CA GLU A 34 -10.34 -0.53 14.95
C GLU A 34 -11.49 -0.24 13.96
N PHE A 35 -11.66 -1.08 12.94
CA PHE A 35 -12.57 -0.83 11.82
C PHE A 35 -13.78 -1.78 11.77
N GLY A 36 -13.82 -2.79 12.64
CA GLY A 36 -14.86 -3.82 12.63
C GLY A 36 -14.57 -4.97 11.66
N GLY A 37 -15.28 -6.08 11.86
CA GLY A 37 -15.09 -7.30 11.06
C GLY A 37 -15.86 -7.33 9.74
N SER A 38 -16.63 -6.29 9.43
CA SER A 38 -17.47 -6.24 8.22
C SER A 38 -16.93 -5.35 7.10
N VAL A 39 -15.69 -4.86 7.21
CA VAL A 39 -15.04 -4.10 6.15
C VAL A 39 -14.94 -4.96 4.88
N PRO A 40 -15.43 -4.48 3.72
CA PRO A 40 -15.43 -5.25 2.49
C PRO A 40 -14.02 -5.54 1.96
N GLY A 41 -13.89 -6.61 1.20
CA GLY A 41 -12.65 -7.02 0.53
C GLY A 41 -11.96 -8.19 1.22
N ASP A 42 -11.19 -8.93 0.44
CA ASP A 42 -10.35 -10.00 0.96
C ASP A 42 -9.22 -9.40 1.81
N LYS A 43 -8.95 -10.03 2.95
CA LYS A 43 -7.98 -9.52 3.92
C LYS A 43 -6.82 -10.49 4.05
N PHE A 44 -5.62 -9.94 4.01
CA PHE A 44 -4.36 -10.66 4.21
C PHE A 44 -3.54 -9.96 5.28
N GLU A 45 -2.75 -10.72 6.01
CA GLU A 45 -1.90 -10.22 7.09
C GLU A 45 -0.43 -10.39 6.73
N TRP A 46 0.35 -9.28 6.77
CA TRP A 46 1.79 -9.41 6.51
C TRP A 46 2.61 -9.75 7.75
N GLY A 47 2.14 -9.39 8.94
CA GLY A 47 2.73 -9.76 10.24
C GLY A 47 3.98 -8.99 10.60
N GLU A 48 5.10 -9.22 9.92
CA GLU A 48 6.39 -8.64 10.24
C GLU A 48 6.74 -7.46 9.33
N GLY A 49 7.60 -6.57 9.84
CA GLY A 49 7.98 -5.35 9.14
C GLY A 49 6.96 -4.24 9.30
N LYS A 50 7.27 -3.08 8.79
CA LYS A 50 6.41 -1.90 8.85
C LYS A 50 6.68 -0.98 7.67
N LEU A 51 5.70 -0.13 7.36
CA LEU A 51 5.89 1.00 6.46
C LEU A 51 6.71 2.08 7.17
N ASP A 52 7.63 2.69 6.45
CA ASP A 52 8.44 3.79 6.99
C ASP A 52 7.59 5.06 7.07
N ASN A 53 7.57 5.70 8.23
CA ASN A 53 6.81 6.94 8.41
C ASN A 53 7.36 8.10 7.58
N ALA A 54 8.67 8.11 7.34
CA ALA A 54 9.30 9.17 6.54
C ALA A 54 9.06 9.01 5.03
N GLY A 55 8.83 7.79 4.59
CA GLY A 55 8.59 7.48 3.19
C GLY A 55 9.35 6.24 2.72
N GLU A 56 8.78 5.54 1.79
CA GLU A 56 9.43 4.41 1.11
C GLU A 56 8.74 4.09 -0.22
N LYS A 57 9.33 3.19 -0.96
CA LYS A 57 8.72 2.64 -2.16
C LYS A 57 7.86 1.43 -1.81
N ILE A 58 6.60 1.45 -2.27
CA ILE A 58 5.72 0.29 -2.25
C ILE A 58 5.45 -0.11 -3.69
N GLU A 59 5.58 -1.40 -3.97
CA GLU A 59 5.40 -1.92 -5.31
C GLU A 59 4.56 -3.18 -5.27
N LEU A 60 3.54 -3.23 -6.14
CA LEU A 60 2.75 -4.41 -6.39
C LEU A 60 3.18 -5.02 -7.72
N SER A 61 3.48 -6.31 -7.70
CA SER A 61 3.92 -7.03 -8.89
C SER A 61 3.11 -8.30 -9.09
N MET A 62 3.04 -8.76 -10.34
CA MET A 62 2.45 -10.04 -10.69
C MET A 62 3.50 -10.96 -11.29
N PRO A 63 3.32 -12.29 -11.21
CA PRO A 63 4.24 -13.24 -11.84
C PRO A 63 4.28 -13.03 -13.36
N GLY A 64 5.49 -12.93 -13.90
CA GLY A 64 5.76 -12.93 -15.33
C GLY A 64 6.35 -14.26 -15.78
N ASP A 65 7.32 -14.20 -16.70
CA ASP A 65 7.93 -15.39 -17.27
C ASP A 65 8.74 -16.19 -16.24
N LEU A 66 8.76 -17.50 -16.43
CA LEU A 66 9.63 -18.43 -15.72
C LEU A 66 10.71 -18.92 -16.67
N GLU A 67 11.96 -18.59 -16.37
CA GLU A 67 13.13 -19.10 -17.07
C GLU A 67 13.93 -20.04 -16.16
N GLY A 68 13.90 -21.32 -16.45
CA GLY A 68 14.48 -22.32 -15.56
C GLY A 68 13.81 -22.31 -14.20
N LEU A 69 14.56 -21.96 -13.14
CA LEU A 69 14.06 -21.78 -11.78
C LEU A 69 13.86 -20.30 -11.40
N THR A 70 14.08 -19.37 -12.34
CA THR A 70 13.96 -17.94 -12.08
C THR A 70 12.59 -17.43 -12.54
N ARG A 71 11.82 -16.90 -11.61
CA ARG A 71 10.57 -16.20 -11.88
C ARG A 71 10.85 -14.71 -12.03
N TYR A 72 10.44 -14.14 -13.16
CA TYR A 72 10.43 -12.71 -13.37
C TYR A 72 9.07 -12.14 -12.95
N TYR A 73 9.07 -10.88 -12.49
CA TYR A 73 7.86 -10.21 -12.03
C TYR A 73 7.58 -8.97 -12.86
N ILE A 74 6.31 -8.74 -13.13
CA ILE A 74 5.82 -7.56 -13.84
C ILE A 74 5.23 -6.60 -12.82
N ARG A 75 5.74 -5.37 -12.79
CA ARG A 75 5.18 -4.34 -11.92
C ARG A 75 3.79 -3.93 -12.39
N VAL A 76 2.82 -3.99 -11.49
CA VAL A 76 1.43 -3.60 -11.73
C VAL A 76 1.19 -2.17 -11.27
N ASP A 77 1.69 -1.81 -10.08
CA ASP A 77 1.50 -0.48 -9.51
C ASP A 77 2.67 -0.13 -8.59
N ARG A 78 2.90 1.15 -8.38
CA ARG A 78 3.98 1.64 -7.54
C ARG A 78 3.65 3.00 -6.96
N ILE A 79 4.10 3.22 -5.73
CA ILE A 79 4.19 4.54 -5.11
C ILE A 79 5.54 4.67 -4.42
N ASN A 80 6.14 5.84 -4.52
CA ASN A 80 7.30 6.24 -3.74
C ASN A 80 6.87 7.45 -2.91
N TYR A 81 6.26 7.20 -1.76
CA TYR A 81 5.65 8.24 -0.93
C TYR A 81 6.64 8.86 0.04
N SER A 82 6.29 10.06 0.51
CA SER A 82 7.00 10.77 1.59
C SER A 82 5.98 11.35 2.58
N ASP A 83 6.45 11.79 3.72
CA ASP A 83 5.61 12.40 4.77
C ASP A 83 5.36 13.91 4.58
N GLY A 84 5.92 14.50 3.53
CA GLY A 84 5.79 15.93 3.25
C GLY A 84 6.87 16.81 3.91
N THR A 85 7.86 16.21 4.58
CA THR A 85 8.89 16.95 5.33
C THR A 85 10.33 16.67 4.89
N HIS A 86 10.56 15.97 3.78
CA HIS A 86 11.89 15.54 3.34
C HIS A 86 12.24 15.95 1.90
N PRO A 87 12.96 17.06 1.69
CA PRO A 87 13.40 18.04 2.68
C PRO A 87 12.28 19.00 3.07
N VAL A 88 12.39 19.54 4.27
CA VAL A 88 11.39 20.47 4.80
C VAL A 88 11.21 21.65 3.83
N GLY A 89 9.95 21.91 3.43
CA GLY A 89 9.58 22.99 2.54
C GLY A 89 9.63 22.67 1.04
N ASP A 90 10.27 21.57 0.65
CA ASP A 90 10.40 21.18 -0.76
C ASP A 90 9.70 19.87 -1.10
N ASP A 91 9.16 19.16 -0.10
CA ASP A 91 8.47 17.90 -0.28
C ASP A 91 7.00 18.16 -0.61
N PRO A 92 6.51 17.78 -1.81
CA PRO A 92 5.14 18.06 -2.22
C PRO A 92 4.10 17.09 -1.64
N TRP A 93 4.52 16.06 -0.92
CA TRP A 93 3.60 15.07 -0.37
C TRP A 93 2.74 15.61 0.77
N PRO A 94 1.49 15.15 0.92
CA PRO A 94 0.63 15.57 2.02
C PRO A 94 1.24 15.25 3.39
N THR A 95 1.17 16.17 4.33
CA THR A 95 1.66 16.00 5.70
C THR A 95 0.61 15.40 6.64
N GLY A 96 -0.66 15.41 6.25
CA GLY A 96 -1.76 14.91 7.09
C GLY A 96 -1.61 13.47 7.56
N PRO A 97 -1.14 12.52 6.73
CA PRO A 97 -0.94 11.14 7.18
C PRO A 97 0.13 10.96 8.25
N ASP A 98 1.04 11.92 8.38
CA ASP A 98 2.09 11.85 9.40
C ASP A 98 1.55 12.27 10.77
N GLY A 99 1.13 11.29 11.56
CA GLY A 99 0.79 11.45 12.97
C GLY A 99 -0.57 12.08 13.27
N THR A 100 -1.41 12.41 12.28
CA THR A 100 -2.72 13.02 12.53
C THR A 100 -3.90 12.03 12.45
N GLY A 101 -3.62 10.76 12.16
CA GLY A 101 -4.66 9.74 11.99
C GLY A 101 -5.33 9.74 10.62
N GLN A 102 -4.87 10.59 9.70
CA GLN A 102 -5.34 10.56 8.32
C GLN A 102 -4.60 9.50 7.50
N SER A 103 -5.19 9.09 6.38
CA SER A 103 -4.56 8.19 5.43
C SER A 103 -4.09 8.94 4.18
N LEU A 104 -3.04 8.42 3.56
CA LEU A 104 -2.65 8.82 2.21
C LEU A 104 -3.54 8.07 1.23
N THR A 105 -4.38 8.79 0.52
CA THR A 105 -5.45 8.22 -0.31
C THR A 105 -5.31 8.67 -1.75
N ARG A 106 -5.40 7.73 -2.70
CA ARG A 106 -5.41 8.04 -4.12
C ARG A 106 -6.73 8.73 -4.47
N LYS A 107 -6.68 9.85 -5.19
CA LYS A 107 -7.87 10.62 -5.59
C LYS A 107 -8.74 9.84 -6.57
N VAL A 108 -8.12 9.28 -7.60
CA VAL A 108 -8.77 8.44 -8.61
C VAL A 108 -7.99 7.13 -8.73
N PRO A 109 -8.62 5.97 -8.46
CA PRO A 109 -7.90 4.68 -8.42
C PRO A 109 -7.17 4.32 -9.72
N SER A 110 -7.64 4.78 -10.87
CA SER A 110 -7.02 4.48 -12.17
C SER A 110 -5.85 5.40 -12.54
N ASP A 111 -5.62 6.48 -11.78
CA ASP A 111 -4.53 7.40 -12.05
C ASP A 111 -3.18 6.80 -11.63
N TYR A 112 -2.11 7.32 -12.22
CA TYR A 112 -0.76 6.81 -11.98
C TYR A 112 -0.36 6.90 -10.51
N GLY A 113 0.05 5.77 -9.93
CA GLY A 113 0.31 5.65 -8.50
C GLY A 113 1.54 6.41 -8.01
N ASN A 114 2.54 6.62 -8.86
CA ASN A 114 3.78 7.29 -8.47
C ASN A 114 3.81 8.77 -8.88
N ASP A 115 2.68 9.43 -8.79
CA ASP A 115 2.56 10.87 -9.03
C ASP A 115 1.86 11.50 -7.83
N VAL A 116 2.56 12.42 -7.15
CA VAL A 116 2.05 13.06 -5.93
C VAL A 116 0.72 13.79 -6.14
N ASP A 117 0.49 14.34 -7.33
CA ASP A 117 -0.75 15.05 -7.63
C ASP A 117 -1.98 14.16 -7.58
N ASN A 118 -1.80 12.85 -7.66
CA ASN A 118 -2.88 11.86 -7.61
C ASN A 118 -3.23 11.40 -6.19
N TRP A 119 -2.58 11.95 -5.17
CA TRP A 119 -2.79 11.58 -3.78
C TRP A 119 -3.27 12.74 -2.92
N GLN A 120 -3.92 12.40 -1.81
CA GLN A 120 -4.44 13.36 -0.83
C GLN A 120 -4.48 12.76 0.58
N SER A 121 -4.53 13.63 1.57
CA SER A 121 -4.88 13.22 2.94
C SER A 121 -6.39 13.04 3.04
N ALA A 122 -6.82 11.99 3.70
CA ALA A 122 -8.24 11.74 3.91
C ALA A 122 -8.48 10.96 5.20
N THR A 123 -9.72 10.99 5.69
CA THR A 123 -10.14 10.09 6.77
C THR A 123 -10.00 8.64 6.29
N PRO A 124 -9.42 7.74 7.10
CA PRO A 124 -9.28 6.35 6.71
C PRO A 124 -10.63 5.71 6.37
N SER A 125 -10.69 5.04 5.21
CA SER A 125 -11.89 4.33 4.75
C SER A 125 -11.49 3.00 4.11
N PRO A 126 -10.98 2.03 4.91
CA PRO A 126 -10.52 0.75 4.39
C PRO A 126 -11.63 0.04 3.59
N GLY A 127 -11.28 -0.41 2.37
CA GLY A 127 -12.23 -1.08 1.49
C GLY A 127 -13.31 -0.18 0.87
N GLY A 128 -13.22 1.11 1.14
CA GLY A 128 -14.21 2.08 0.65
C GLY A 128 -13.79 2.97 -0.49
#